data_68f06a115b98af4e9ac571678109ea72
#
_entry.id   68f06a115b98af4e9ac571678109ea72
#
_cell.length_a   1.000
_cell.length_b   1.000
_cell.length_c   1.000
_cell.angle_alpha   90.00
_cell.angle_beta   90.00
_cell.angle_gamma   90.00
#
_symmetry.space_group_name_H-M   'P 1'
#
loop_
_entity.id
_entity.type
_entity.pdbx_description
1 polymer ?
#
loop_
_entity_poly.entity_id
_entity_poly.type
_entity_poly.pdbx_seq_one_letter_code
_entity_poly.pdbx_strand_id
1 'polypeptide(L)'
;GKPIAVHSPILFFAQDRELADTAEAGDIIGIPNHGTLRVGDTLSEKNQIRFTGLPNFAPEILRRVVLVDPTKTKQLRKALDDLSEEGVIQVFYPEIGAQWIVGVVGQLQLEVLISRLEAEYKVAAILEPSPFATARWLKGSDAALASFEQFNRANLAKDRDGDLVFMAKSAWDVGYQQEKNPEVTFSATKER
;
A
#
# COMPACT_ATOMS: atom_id res chain seq x y z
N GLY A 1 10.26 17.62 8.99
CA GLY A 1 10.43 16.21 9.43
C GLY A 1 10.78 16.14 10.91
N LYS A 2 10.52 15.03 11.55
CA LYS A 2 10.96 14.80 12.95
C LYS A 2 12.41 14.35 12.94
N PRO A 3 13.27 14.81 13.85
CA PRO A 3 14.62 14.29 14.00
C PRO A 3 14.56 12.83 14.46
N ILE A 4 15.35 11.99 13.81
CA ILE A 4 15.47 10.56 14.11
C ILE A 4 16.95 10.30 14.41
N ALA A 5 17.23 9.67 15.55
CA ALA A 5 18.58 9.19 15.84
C ALA A 5 18.78 7.83 15.15
N VAL A 6 19.75 7.76 14.27
CA VAL A 6 20.17 6.52 13.63
C VAL A 6 21.15 5.81 14.56
N HIS A 7 20.76 4.65 15.08
CA HIS A 7 21.60 3.86 15.96
C HIS A 7 22.10 2.61 15.21
N SER A 8 23.38 2.34 15.33
CA SER A 8 24.02 1.12 14.82
C SER A 8 23.69 0.81 13.36
N PRO A 9 23.96 1.73 12.42
CA PRO A 9 23.78 1.43 11.01
C PRO A 9 24.73 0.30 10.60
N ILE A 10 24.32 -0.52 9.64
CA ILE A 10 25.00 -1.74 9.22
C ILE A 10 25.34 -1.63 7.73
N LEU A 11 26.58 -1.90 7.37
CA LEU A 11 27.00 -2.16 5.98
C LEU A 11 26.90 -3.66 5.70
N PHE A 12 26.49 -3.98 4.48
CA PHE A 12 26.39 -5.35 4.00
C PHE A 12 27.57 -5.66 3.08
N PHE A 13 28.48 -6.52 3.55
CA PHE A 13 29.57 -7.06 2.74
C PHE A 13 29.30 -8.53 2.45
N ALA A 14 28.71 -8.83 1.30
CA ALA A 14 28.32 -10.18 0.90
C ALA A 14 27.46 -10.90 1.97
N GLN A 15 28.08 -11.74 2.80
CA GLN A 15 27.40 -12.47 3.88
C GLN A 15 27.66 -11.85 5.28
N ASP A 16 28.58 -10.91 5.37
CA ASP A 16 28.97 -10.30 6.64
C ASP A 16 28.22 -8.99 6.87
N ARG A 17 28.00 -8.66 8.13
CA ARG A 17 27.37 -7.43 8.60
C ARG A 17 28.31 -6.73 9.53
N GLU A 18 28.72 -5.53 9.18
CA GLU A 18 29.59 -4.68 10.00
C GLU A 18 28.88 -3.38 10.36
N LEU A 19 29.21 -2.85 11.53
CA LEU A 19 28.74 -1.53 11.93
C LEU A 19 29.35 -0.48 11.00
N ALA A 20 28.51 0.40 10.47
CA ALA A 20 28.94 1.46 9.58
C ALA A 20 29.27 2.73 10.38
N ASP A 21 30.52 3.11 10.45
CA ASP A 21 30.93 4.41 10.99
C ASP A 21 30.82 5.52 9.94
N THR A 22 31.05 5.19 8.69
CA THR A 22 30.97 6.10 7.54
C THR A 22 30.31 5.42 6.36
N ALA A 23 29.73 6.20 5.46
CA ALA A 23 29.16 5.71 4.22
C ALA A 23 29.41 6.69 3.07
N GLU A 24 29.59 6.18 1.89
CA GLU A 24 29.80 6.97 0.67
C GLU A 24 28.56 6.93 -0.23
N ALA A 25 28.52 7.85 -1.20
CA ALA A 25 27.43 7.90 -2.16
C ALA A 25 27.37 6.61 -2.99
N GLY A 26 26.25 5.91 -2.94
CA GLY A 26 26.05 4.63 -3.60
C GLY A 26 26.03 3.42 -2.65
N ASP A 27 26.44 3.60 -1.40
CA ASP A 27 26.39 2.53 -0.40
C ASP A 27 24.95 2.19 0.01
N ILE A 28 24.74 0.90 0.28
CA ILE A 28 23.48 0.38 0.83
C ILE A 28 23.69 0.11 2.32
N ILE A 29 22.94 0.83 3.14
CA ILE A 29 23.05 0.76 4.59
C ILE A 29 21.76 0.22 5.19
N GLY A 30 21.89 -0.75 6.10
CA GLY A 30 20.79 -1.20 6.95
C GLY A 30 20.63 -0.30 8.17
N ILE A 31 19.45 0.24 8.36
CA ILE A 31 19.10 1.04 9.54
C ILE A 31 18.05 0.28 10.35
N PRO A 32 18.32 -0.03 11.63
CA PRO A 32 17.32 -0.63 12.51
C PRO A 32 16.10 0.29 12.59
N ASN A 33 14.95 -0.21 12.21
CA ASN A 33 13.70 0.54 12.21
C ASN A 33 12.74 0.02 13.27
N HIS A 34 12.40 0.86 14.23
CA HIS A 34 11.42 0.57 15.28
C HIS A 34 10.03 1.14 14.97
N GLY A 35 9.65 1.16 13.68
CA GLY A 35 8.33 1.63 13.23
C GLY A 35 8.24 3.15 13.00
N THR A 36 9.37 3.85 12.93
CA THR A 36 9.42 5.29 12.69
C THR A 36 9.67 5.66 11.22
N LEU A 37 10.32 4.76 10.48
CA LEU A 37 10.67 4.94 9.07
C LEU A 37 9.77 4.10 8.17
N ARG A 38 9.40 4.67 7.04
CA ARG A 38 8.59 4.02 6.00
C ARG A 38 9.39 3.85 4.72
N VAL A 39 9.00 2.89 3.90
CA VAL A 39 9.55 2.76 2.53
C VAL A 39 9.24 4.05 1.75
N GLY A 40 10.28 4.66 1.20
CA GLY A 40 10.19 5.95 0.49
C GLY A 40 10.54 7.17 1.34
N ASP A 41 10.73 7.03 2.66
CA ASP A 41 11.20 8.13 3.50
C ASP A 41 12.62 8.52 3.13
N THR A 42 12.89 9.83 3.11
CA THR A 42 14.20 10.40 2.88
C THR A 42 14.79 10.87 4.20
N LEU A 43 16.00 10.41 4.52
CA LEU A 43 16.77 10.88 5.66
C LEU A 43 17.79 11.93 5.21
N SER A 44 17.89 13.05 5.91
CA SER A 44 18.81 14.12 5.61
C SER A 44 19.24 14.85 6.86
N GLU A 45 20.52 15.23 6.97
CA GLU A 45 21.04 15.93 8.14
C GLU A 45 20.65 17.41 8.18
N LYS A 46 20.67 18.10 7.06
CA LYS A 46 20.61 19.56 7.03
C LYS A 46 19.49 20.17 6.19
N ASN A 47 19.03 19.47 5.18
CA ASN A 47 18.06 20.00 4.23
C ASN A 47 16.81 19.14 4.18
N GLN A 48 15.65 19.76 4.00
CA GLN A 48 14.43 19.02 3.70
C GLN A 48 14.47 18.57 2.23
N ILE A 49 15.26 17.53 1.97
CA ILE A 49 15.32 16.87 0.67
C ILE A 49 14.29 15.76 0.67
N ARG A 50 13.53 15.64 -0.40
CA ARG A 50 12.64 14.53 -0.65
C ARG A 50 12.97 13.94 -2.00
N PHE A 51 13.35 12.68 -2.03
CA PHE A 51 13.44 11.94 -3.27
C PHE A 51 12.04 11.56 -3.71
N THR A 52 11.71 11.89 -4.96
CA THR A 52 10.47 11.47 -5.63
C THR A 52 10.79 10.34 -6.59
N GLY A 53 9.80 9.53 -6.96
CA GLY A 53 9.99 8.52 -7.99
C GLY A 53 9.95 7.07 -7.51
N LEU A 54 9.45 6.81 -6.30
CA LEU A 54 9.01 5.46 -5.90
C LEU A 54 7.48 5.39 -6.02
N PRO A 55 6.94 5.15 -7.23
CA PRO A 55 5.50 5.07 -7.39
C PRO A 55 4.98 3.75 -6.84
N ASN A 56 3.85 3.80 -6.15
CA ASN A 56 3.03 2.63 -5.97
C ASN A 56 2.31 2.34 -7.28
N PHE A 57 2.55 1.19 -7.87
CA PHE A 57 1.83 0.73 -9.06
C PHE A 57 0.50 0.12 -8.67
N ALA A 58 -0.50 0.24 -9.54
CA ALA A 58 -1.74 -0.49 -9.38
C ALA A 58 -1.44 -2.00 -9.31
N PRO A 59 -2.07 -2.73 -8.38
CA PRO A 59 -1.83 -4.15 -8.21
C PRO A 59 -2.32 -4.95 -9.42
N GLU A 60 -1.64 -6.05 -9.72
CA GLU A 60 -2.03 -6.98 -10.77
C GLU A 60 -3.02 -8.05 -10.27
N ILE A 61 -2.95 -8.37 -8.98
CA ILE A 61 -3.79 -9.38 -8.36
C ILE A 61 -4.54 -8.76 -7.19
N LEU A 62 -5.86 -8.84 -7.23
CA LEU A 62 -6.73 -8.40 -6.14
C LEU A 62 -7.40 -9.61 -5.48
N ARG A 63 -7.39 -9.65 -4.16
CA ARG A 63 -8.05 -10.69 -3.36
C ARG A 63 -8.86 -10.07 -2.24
N ARG A 64 -9.99 -10.65 -1.97
CA ARG A 64 -10.84 -10.33 -0.83
C ARG A 64 -10.34 -11.09 0.39
N VAL A 65 -10.17 -10.40 1.51
CA VAL A 65 -9.73 -11.02 2.76
C VAL A 65 -10.96 -11.41 3.58
N VAL A 66 -11.10 -12.70 3.84
CA VAL A 66 -12.19 -13.25 4.66
C VAL A 66 -11.60 -13.75 5.97
N LEU A 67 -12.05 -13.16 7.06
CA LEU A 67 -11.60 -13.51 8.40
C LEU A 67 -12.32 -14.77 8.88
N VAL A 68 -11.56 -15.76 9.36
CA VAL A 68 -12.13 -17.01 9.89
C VAL A 68 -12.81 -16.77 11.24
N ASP A 69 -12.21 -15.94 12.09
CA ASP A 69 -12.75 -15.56 13.39
C ASP A 69 -13.14 -14.08 13.42
N PRO A 70 -14.43 -13.74 13.34
CA PRO A 70 -14.89 -12.34 13.30
C PRO A 70 -14.45 -11.49 14.48
N THR A 71 -14.11 -12.08 15.62
CA THR A 71 -13.66 -11.34 16.81
C THR A 71 -12.30 -10.69 16.60
N LYS A 72 -11.51 -11.16 15.65
CA LYS A 72 -10.15 -10.66 15.33
C LYS A 72 -10.11 -9.54 14.28
N THR A 73 -11.24 -8.91 13.98
CA THR A 73 -11.31 -7.85 12.95
C THR A 73 -10.31 -6.71 13.20
N LYS A 74 -10.17 -6.26 14.45
CA LYS A 74 -9.22 -5.19 14.79
C LYS A 74 -7.76 -5.63 14.59
N GLN A 75 -7.45 -6.88 14.91
CA GLN A 75 -6.10 -7.46 14.72
C GLN A 75 -5.79 -7.60 13.24
N LEU A 76 -6.75 -8.08 12.43
CA LEU A 76 -6.60 -8.17 10.99
C LEU A 76 -6.35 -6.78 10.39
N ARG A 77 -7.14 -5.77 10.77
CA ARG A 77 -6.93 -4.41 10.26
C ARG A 77 -5.52 -3.91 10.54
N LYS A 78 -5.09 -4.04 11.80
CA LYS A 78 -3.73 -3.64 12.18
C LYS A 78 -2.67 -4.38 11.35
N ALA A 79 -2.82 -5.69 11.20
CA ALA A 79 -1.88 -6.49 10.41
C ALA A 79 -1.80 -6.05 8.95
N LEU A 80 -2.95 -5.77 8.32
CA LEU A 80 -2.98 -5.31 6.93
C LEU A 80 -2.39 -3.90 6.78
N ASP A 81 -2.65 -3.01 7.75
CA ASP A 81 -2.04 -1.67 7.77
C ASP A 81 -0.52 -1.76 7.93
N ASP A 82 -0.01 -2.57 8.86
CA ASP A 82 1.41 -2.77 9.09
C ASP A 82 2.10 -3.37 7.84
N LEU A 83 1.55 -4.44 7.27
CA LEU A 83 2.09 -5.10 6.08
C LEU A 83 2.04 -4.22 4.81
N SER A 84 1.03 -3.36 4.73
CA SER A 84 0.95 -2.34 3.66
C SER A 84 1.99 -1.23 3.86
N GLU A 85 2.31 -0.87 5.11
CA GLU A 85 3.36 0.09 5.43
C GLU A 85 4.74 -0.41 5.03
N GLU A 86 4.99 -1.70 5.25
CA GLU A 86 6.21 -2.38 4.82
C GLU A 86 6.30 -2.56 3.29
N GLY A 87 5.22 -2.31 2.55
CA GLY A 87 5.17 -2.47 1.10
C GLY A 87 5.00 -3.91 0.62
N VAL A 88 4.68 -4.83 1.52
CA VAL A 88 4.41 -6.25 1.18
C VAL A 88 3.15 -6.39 0.34
N ILE A 89 2.12 -5.61 0.69
CA ILE A 89 0.81 -5.60 0.03
C ILE A 89 0.33 -4.16 -0.15
N GLN A 90 -0.72 -4.00 -0.92
CA GLN A 90 -1.60 -2.82 -0.88
C GLN A 90 -2.92 -3.23 -0.25
N VAL A 91 -3.55 -2.34 0.51
CA VAL A 91 -4.85 -2.60 1.12
C VAL A 91 -5.86 -1.55 0.68
N PHE A 92 -7.06 -2.01 0.36
CA PHE A 92 -8.18 -1.19 -0.06
C PHE A 92 -9.39 -1.48 0.83
N TYR A 93 -9.98 -0.43 1.34
CA TYR A 93 -11.16 -0.43 2.19
C TYR A 93 -12.36 0.02 1.36
N PRO A 94 -13.20 -0.89 0.84
CA PRO A 94 -14.37 -0.51 0.06
C PRO A 94 -15.33 0.39 0.86
N GLU A 95 -15.93 1.36 0.19
CA GLU A 95 -16.94 2.23 0.83
C GLU A 95 -18.24 1.47 1.13
N ILE A 96 -18.55 0.46 0.33
CA ILE A 96 -19.70 -0.40 0.54
C ILE A 96 -19.21 -1.83 0.73
N GLY A 97 -19.63 -2.44 1.84
CA GLY A 97 -19.25 -3.79 2.22
C GLY A 97 -18.26 -3.81 3.37
N ALA A 98 -18.16 -4.97 4.02
CA ALA A 98 -17.31 -5.15 5.21
C ALA A 98 -16.00 -5.87 4.92
N GLN A 99 -15.77 -6.31 3.69
CA GLN A 99 -14.61 -7.12 3.33
C GLN A 99 -13.54 -6.26 2.67
N TRP A 100 -12.35 -6.32 3.23
CA TRP A 100 -11.20 -5.61 2.70
C TRP A 100 -10.58 -6.34 1.53
N ILE A 101 -9.96 -5.58 0.63
CA ILE A 101 -9.31 -6.10 -0.56
C ILE A 101 -7.82 -5.84 -0.43
N VAL A 102 -7.02 -6.87 -0.66
CA VAL A 102 -5.57 -6.75 -0.77
C VAL A 102 -5.16 -6.84 -2.22
N GLY A 103 -4.18 -6.03 -2.56
CA GLY A 103 -3.58 -5.96 -3.88
C GLY A 103 -2.10 -6.29 -3.82
N VAL A 104 -1.63 -7.09 -4.76
CA VAL A 104 -0.23 -7.49 -4.89
C VAL A 104 0.20 -7.51 -6.36
N VAL A 105 1.50 -7.51 -6.59
CA VAL A 105 2.09 -7.61 -7.94
C VAL A 105 2.30 -9.07 -8.34
N GLY A 106 2.54 -9.95 -7.37
CA GLY A 106 2.81 -11.35 -7.63
C GLY A 106 2.16 -12.32 -6.64
N GLN A 107 1.89 -13.54 -7.10
CA GLN A 107 1.20 -14.58 -6.32
C GLN A 107 1.92 -14.91 -4.99
N LEU A 108 3.26 -14.93 -4.99
CA LEU A 108 4.06 -15.24 -3.80
C LEU A 108 3.78 -14.28 -2.64
N GLN A 109 3.48 -13.02 -2.93
CA GLN A 109 3.14 -12.05 -1.88
C GLN A 109 1.87 -12.43 -1.12
N LEU A 110 0.92 -13.11 -1.76
CA LEU A 110 -0.30 -13.62 -1.10
C LEU A 110 0.03 -14.75 -0.13
N GLU A 111 0.96 -15.62 -0.48
CA GLU A 111 1.42 -16.70 0.41
C GLU A 111 2.17 -16.14 1.61
N VAL A 112 3.05 -15.17 1.39
CA VAL A 112 3.74 -14.43 2.45
C VAL A 112 2.73 -13.71 3.36
N LEU A 113 1.71 -13.07 2.81
CA LEU A 113 0.65 -12.43 3.57
C LEU A 113 -0.02 -13.41 4.54
N ILE A 114 -0.51 -14.55 4.04
CA ILE A 114 -1.20 -15.56 4.88
C ILE A 114 -0.26 -16.09 5.96
N SER A 115 0.97 -16.45 5.60
CA SER A 115 1.97 -16.95 6.55
C SER A 115 2.24 -15.94 7.67
N ARG A 116 2.39 -14.66 7.34
CA ARG A 116 2.65 -13.60 8.32
C ARG A 116 1.43 -13.28 9.19
N LEU A 117 0.22 -13.27 8.62
CA LEU A 117 -1.02 -13.10 9.39
C LEU A 117 -1.14 -14.15 10.49
N GLU A 118 -0.82 -15.41 10.17
CA GLU A 118 -0.88 -16.50 11.13
C GLU A 118 0.28 -16.49 12.13
N ALA A 119 1.52 -16.36 11.64
CA ALA A 119 2.73 -16.44 12.45
C ALA A 119 2.89 -15.25 13.39
N GLU A 120 2.72 -14.02 12.90
CA GLU A 120 3.01 -12.80 13.64
C GLU A 120 1.78 -12.23 14.36
N TYR A 121 0.62 -12.24 13.69
CA TYR A 121 -0.59 -11.60 14.21
C TYR A 121 -1.61 -12.57 14.82
N LYS A 122 -1.37 -13.90 14.68
CA LYS A 122 -2.29 -14.94 15.15
C LYS A 122 -3.71 -14.79 14.58
N VAL A 123 -3.79 -14.38 13.34
CA VAL A 123 -5.03 -14.16 12.59
C VAL A 123 -5.10 -15.17 11.44
N ALA A 124 -6.12 -16.02 11.46
CA ALA A 124 -6.44 -16.91 10.35
C ALA A 124 -7.38 -16.19 9.36
N ALA A 125 -6.96 -16.10 8.11
CA ALA A 125 -7.73 -15.48 7.04
C ALA A 125 -7.66 -16.32 5.76
N ILE A 126 -8.70 -16.19 4.93
CA ILE A 126 -8.79 -16.82 3.62
C ILE A 126 -8.80 -15.74 2.56
N LEU A 127 -8.10 -15.97 1.47
CA LEU A 127 -8.09 -15.07 0.31
C LEU A 127 -9.02 -15.59 -0.77
N GLU A 128 -10.10 -14.87 -1.00
CA GLU A 128 -11.07 -15.20 -2.05
C GLU A 128 -10.87 -14.32 -3.29
N PRO A 129 -11.33 -14.75 -4.46
CA PRO A 129 -11.34 -13.91 -5.66
C PRO A 129 -12.05 -12.58 -5.40
N SER A 130 -11.44 -11.48 -5.84
CA SER A 130 -12.09 -10.17 -5.82
C SER A 130 -13.05 -10.03 -7.01
N PRO A 131 -14.17 -9.32 -6.86
CA PRO A 131 -15.03 -8.96 -7.99
C PRO A 131 -14.37 -7.91 -8.91
N PHE A 132 -13.26 -7.32 -8.50
CA PHE A 132 -12.52 -6.31 -9.23
C PHE A 132 -11.24 -6.90 -9.81
N ALA A 133 -10.88 -6.44 -11.01
CA ALA A 133 -9.68 -6.87 -11.73
C ALA A 133 -8.53 -5.87 -11.61
N THR A 134 -8.84 -4.59 -11.37
CA THR A 134 -7.79 -3.54 -11.26
C THR A 134 -8.25 -2.39 -10.38
N ALA A 135 -7.28 -1.59 -9.94
CA ALA A 135 -7.47 -0.41 -9.12
C ALA A 135 -6.86 0.82 -9.80
N ARG A 136 -7.47 2.00 -9.63
CA ARG A 136 -6.96 3.29 -10.10
C ARG A 136 -7.15 4.35 -9.04
N TRP A 137 -6.10 5.08 -8.70
CA TRP A 137 -6.22 6.25 -7.83
C TRP A 137 -6.88 7.39 -8.56
N LEU A 138 -7.85 8.03 -7.91
CA LEU A 138 -8.58 9.13 -8.47
C LEU A 138 -7.94 10.46 -8.09
N LYS A 139 -7.80 11.34 -9.08
CA LYS A 139 -7.34 12.73 -8.89
C LYS A 139 -8.28 13.66 -9.62
N GLY A 140 -8.59 14.79 -9.01
CA GLY A 140 -9.48 15.80 -9.58
C GLY A 140 -9.75 16.90 -8.56
N SER A 141 -10.62 17.85 -8.91
CA SER A 141 -11.14 18.81 -7.95
C SER A 141 -12.07 18.12 -6.95
N ASP A 142 -12.21 18.67 -5.75
CA ASP A 142 -13.10 18.11 -4.71
C ASP A 142 -14.55 17.97 -5.24
N ALA A 143 -15.00 18.91 -6.05
CA ALA A 143 -16.32 18.87 -6.66
C ALA A 143 -16.47 17.73 -7.68
N ALA A 144 -15.47 17.52 -8.53
CA ALA A 144 -15.46 16.43 -9.51
C ALA A 144 -15.42 15.06 -8.81
N LEU A 145 -14.58 14.90 -7.81
CA LEU A 145 -14.49 13.68 -7.01
C LEU A 145 -15.79 13.40 -6.27
N ALA A 146 -16.39 14.38 -5.60
CA ALA A 146 -17.66 14.23 -4.90
C ALA A 146 -18.80 13.83 -5.85
N SER A 147 -18.84 14.44 -7.05
CA SER A 147 -19.81 14.06 -8.08
C SER A 147 -19.61 12.61 -8.54
N PHE A 148 -18.37 12.20 -8.77
CA PHE A 148 -18.04 10.83 -9.15
C PHE A 148 -18.42 9.82 -8.07
N GLU A 149 -18.11 10.13 -6.80
CA GLU A 149 -18.44 9.30 -5.65
C GLU A 149 -19.94 9.02 -5.55
N GLN A 150 -20.76 10.04 -5.76
CA GLN A 150 -22.23 9.92 -5.64
C GLN A 150 -22.80 8.79 -6.49
N PHE A 151 -22.24 8.55 -7.67
CA PHE A 151 -22.76 7.56 -8.63
C PHE A 151 -21.98 6.25 -8.65
N ASN A 152 -20.80 6.19 -8.03
CA ASN A 152 -19.89 5.05 -8.16
C ASN A 152 -19.51 4.38 -6.83
N ARG A 153 -20.21 4.65 -5.75
CA ARG A 153 -19.85 4.18 -4.39
C ARG A 153 -19.57 2.68 -4.28
N ALA A 154 -20.26 1.84 -5.04
CA ALA A 154 -20.05 0.40 -5.02
C ALA A 154 -18.69 -0.04 -5.60
N ASN A 155 -18.06 0.85 -6.38
CA ASN A 155 -16.78 0.63 -7.03
C ASN A 155 -15.66 1.49 -6.42
N LEU A 156 -15.91 2.10 -5.25
CA LEU A 156 -14.95 2.94 -4.58
C LEU A 156 -14.40 2.29 -3.32
N ALA A 157 -13.14 2.54 -3.10
CA ALA A 157 -12.42 2.17 -1.89
C ALA A 157 -11.50 3.30 -1.46
N LYS A 158 -11.05 3.28 -0.23
CA LYS A 158 -9.92 4.08 0.24
C LYS A 158 -8.72 3.19 0.41
N ASP A 159 -7.56 3.68 -0.01
CA ASP A 159 -6.33 2.99 0.35
C ASP A 159 -5.94 3.29 1.81
N ARG A 160 -4.82 2.72 2.26
CA ARG A 160 -4.33 2.91 3.63
C ARG A 160 -4.13 4.39 4.01
N ASP A 161 -3.71 5.22 3.09
CA ASP A 161 -3.46 6.65 3.33
C ASP A 161 -4.75 7.48 3.28
N GLY A 162 -5.87 6.86 2.90
CA GLY A 162 -7.19 7.49 2.78
C GLY A 162 -7.49 8.04 1.39
N ASP A 163 -6.61 7.81 0.42
CA ASP A 163 -6.81 8.26 -0.95
C ASP A 163 -7.90 7.44 -1.65
N LEU A 164 -8.69 8.13 -2.46
CA LEU A 164 -9.80 7.53 -3.17
C LEU A 164 -9.31 6.68 -4.34
N VAL A 165 -9.85 5.47 -4.42
CA VAL A 165 -9.50 4.46 -5.41
C VAL A 165 -10.74 3.93 -6.10
N PHE A 166 -10.74 3.94 -7.42
CA PHE A 166 -11.73 3.26 -8.24
C PHE A 166 -11.32 1.81 -8.46
N MET A 167 -12.19 0.90 -8.04
CA MET A 167 -12.03 -0.55 -8.17
C MET A 167 -12.81 -1.00 -9.40
N ALA A 168 -12.12 -1.29 -10.49
CA ALA A 168 -12.72 -1.64 -11.76
C ALA A 168 -12.82 -3.16 -11.98
N LYS A 169 -13.90 -3.61 -12.58
CA LYS A 169 -14.12 -5.02 -12.95
C LYS A 169 -13.29 -5.42 -14.17
N SER A 170 -12.92 -4.44 -14.99
CA SER A 170 -12.13 -4.65 -16.21
C SER A 170 -11.39 -3.37 -16.63
N ALA A 171 -10.41 -3.51 -17.51
CA ALA A 171 -9.76 -2.36 -18.14
C ALA A 171 -10.73 -1.49 -18.95
N TRP A 172 -11.75 -2.12 -19.54
CA TRP A 172 -12.81 -1.41 -20.27
C TRP A 172 -13.60 -0.47 -19.33
N ASP A 173 -13.92 -0.92 -18.10
CA ASP A 173 -14.61 -0.07 -17.11
C ASP A 173 -13.81 1.20 -16.81
N VAL A 174 -12.48 1.09 -16.70
CA VAL A 174 -11.61 2.25 -16.47
C VAL A 174 -11.74 3.24 -17.63
N GLY A 175 -11.59 2.77 -18.87
CA GLY A 175 -11.71 3.62 -20.07
C GLY A 175 -13.07 4.29 -20.17
N TYR A 176 -14.15 3.54 -19.96
CA TYR A 176 -15.51 4.05 -19.98
C TYR A 176 -15.76 5.16 -18.94
N GLN A 177 -15.28 4.94 -17.69
CA GLN A 177 -15.44 5.94 -16.65
C GLN A 177 -14.57 7.18 -16.92
N GLN A 178 -13.40 7.01 -17.47
CA GLN A 178 -12.50 8.11 -17.82
C GLN A 178 -13.10 8.99 -18.94
N GLU A 179 -13.72 8.38 -19.96
CA GLU A 179 -14.42 9.11 -21.02
C GLU A 179 -15.62 9.90 -20.49
N LYS A 180 -16.39 9.29 -19.59
CA LYS A 180 -17.57 9.94 -18.99
C LYS A 180 -17.24 11.05 -17.97
N ASN A 181 -16.09 10.98 -17.36
CA ASN A 181 -15.68 11.90 -16.28
C ASN A 181 -14.31 12.52 -16.60
N PRO A 182 -14.23 13.40 -17.64
CA PRO A 182 -12.94 13.94 -18.09
C PRO A 182 -12.24 14.82 -17.05
N GLU A 183 -12.96 15.27 -16.02
CA GLU A 183 -12.41 16.06 -14.91
C GLU A 183 -11.76 15.19 -13.83
N VAL A 184 -11.92 13.85 -13.90
CA VAL A 184 -11.34 12.88 -12.97
C VAL A 184 -10.25 12.09 -13.67
N THR A 185 -9.06 12.11 -13.13
CA THR A 185 -7.93 11.33 -13.63
C THR A 185 -7.87 9.98 -12.91
N PHE A 186 -7.78 8.89 -13.68
CA PHE A 186 -7.66 7.51 -13.20
C PHE A 186 -6.20 7.06 -13.31
N SER A 187 -5.43 7.24 -12.25
CA SER A 187 -3.99 6.96 -12.26
C SER A 187 -3.67 5.50 -11.93
N ALA A 188 -2.82 4.88 -12.75
CA ALA A 188 -2.27 3.56 -12.46
C ALA A 188 -1.12 3.61 -11.44
N THR A 189 -0.67 4.81 -11.07
CA THR A 189 0.42 5.01 -10.13
C THR A 189 0.04 6.07 -9.10
N LYS A 190 0.56 5.90 -7.88
CA LYS A 190 0.48 6.88 -6.81
C LYS A 190 1.91 7.20 -6.35
N GLU A 191 2.29 8.45 -6.41
CA GLU A 191 3.53 8.92 -5.79
C GLU A 191 3.33 9.02 -4.27
N ARG A 192 4.32 8.57 -3.53
CA ARG A 192 4.38 8.71 -2.08
C ARG A 192 5.01 10.02 -1.65
#